data_7dd430d5b9d561f174955f3669153d22
#
_entry.id   7dd430d5b9d561f174955f3669153d22
#
_cell.length_a   1.000
_cell.length_b   1.000
_cell.length_c   1.000
_cell.angle_alpha   90.00
_cell.angle_beta   90.00
_cell.angle_gamma   90.00
#
_symmetry.space_group_name_H-M   'P 1'
#
loop_
_entity.id
_entity.type
_entity.pdbx_description
1 polymer ?
#
loop_
_entity_poly.entity_id
_entity_poly.type
_entity_poly.pdbx_seq_one_letter_code
_entity_poly.pdbx_strand_id
1 'polypeptide(L)'
;MSIAYLNGTYLPIEEAKISPLDRGFLFGDGIYEVIPSYSGKMVGFGPHIDRMIEGLGLLGIKLNWDHQQWRTLCETLAQKNGGGNLGLYLHVSRGADSKRFHAFPEGVEPTVFCMAFPDRKS
;
A
#
# COMPACT_ATOMS: atom_id res chain seq x y z
N MET A 1 13.37 -11.61 8.51
CA MET A 1 13.12 -11.18 7.11
C MET A 1 11.69 -10.69 6.98
N SER A 2 11.50 -9.48 6.49
CA SER A 2 10.18 -8.92 6.34
C SER A 2 9.58 -9.32 5.00
N ILE A 3 8.29 -9.64 5.02
CA ILE A 3 7.53 -9.92 3.80
C ILE A 3 6.72 -8.69 3.43
N ALA A 4 6.82 -8.29 2.19
CA ALA A 4 6.06 -7.17 1.64
C ALA A 4 5.05 -7.69 0.61
N TYR A 5 4.18 -6.79 0.19
CA TYR A 5 3.24 -7.04 -0.91
C TYR A 5 3.54 -6.03 -2.01
N LEU A 6 3.68 -6.52 -3.24
CA LEU A 6 3.88 -5.64 -4.39
C LEU A 6 3.08 -6.19 -5.56
N ASN A 7 2.08 -5.44 -5.98
CA ASN A 7 1.30 -5.69 -7.20
C ASN A 7 0.84 -7.14 -7.37
N GLY A 8 0.29 -7.71 -6.30
CA GLY A 8 -0.30 -9.04 -6.34
C GLY A 8 0.59 -10.15 -5.78
N THR A 9 1.81 -9.85 -5.39
CA THR A 9 2.76 -10.86 -4.91
C THR A 9 3.27 -10.52 -3.52
N TYR A 10 3.24 -11.50 -2.62
CA TYR A 10 3.93 -11.41 -1.33
C TYR A 10 5.35 -11.91 -1.52
N LEU A 11 6.34 -11.13 -1.10
CA LEU A 11 7.74 -11.45 -1.35
C LEU A 11 8.61 -10.81 -0.26
N PRO A 12 9.86 -11.32 -0.09
CA PRO A 12 10.80 -10.64 0.81
C PRO A 12 11.00 -9.20 0.37
N ILE A 13 11.03 -8.27 1.33
CA ILE A 13 11.08 -6.85 1.00
C ILE A 13 12.34 -6.49 0.19
N GLU A 14 13.43 -7.22 0.38
CA GLU A 14 14.66 -6.99 -0.39
C GLU A 14 14.49 -7.27 -1.87
N GLU A 15 13.47 -8.05 -2.24
CA GLU A 15 13.17 -8.38 -3.63
C GLU A 15 12.09 -7.48 -4.24
N ALA A 16 11.48 -6.62 -3.44
CA ALA A 16 10.46 -5.70 -3.93
C ALA A 16 11.12 -4.56 -4.69
N LYS A 17 10.80 -4.43 -5.97
CA LYS A 17 11.42 -3.42 -6.83
C LYS A 17 10.34 -2.64 -7.58
N ILE A 18 10.47 -1.34 -7.58
CA ILE A 18 9.56 -0.43 -8.24
C ILE A 18 10.34 0.33 -9.31
N SER A 19 9.71 0.51 -10.46
CA SER A 19 10.35 1.25 -11.56
C SER A 19 10.70 2.68 -11.12
N PRO A 20 11.86 3.20 -11.50
CA PRO A 20 12.17 4.61 -11.24
C PRO A 20 11.24 5.58 -12.00
N LEU A 21 10.47 5.08 -12.96
CA LEU A 21 9.47 5.88 -13.67
C LEU A 21 8.12 5.87 -12.98
N ASP A 22 8.00 5.22 -11.81
CA ASP A 22 6.78 5.23 -11.02
C ASP A 22 6.48 6.68 -10.61
N ARG A 23 5.24 7.11 -10.84
CA ARG A 23 4.85 8.49 -10.55
C ARG A 23 4.84 8.79 -9.05
N GLY A 24 4.71 7.76 -8.22
CA GLY A 24 4.87 7.92 -6.78
C GLY A 24 6.28 8.35 -6.42
N PHE A 25 7.27 7.77 -7.09
CA PHE A 25 8.67 8.11 -6.88
C PHE A 25 9.02 9.48 -7.48
N LEU A 26 8.58 9.75 -8.72
CA LEU A 26 8.97 10.97 -9.44
C LEU A 26 8.23 12.22 -8.95
N PHE A 27 6.97 12.08 -8.57
CA PHE A 27 6.09 13.22 -8.32
C PHE A 27 5.34 13.14 -6.99
N GLY A 28 5.51 12.07 -6.22
CA GLY A 28 4.70 11.87 -5.02
C GLY A 28 3.23 11.62 -5.35
N ASP A 29 2.94 11.10 -6.54
CA ASP A 29 1.58 10.92 -7.04
C ASP A 29 0.98 9.64 -6.48
N GLY A 30 0.47 9.72 -5.26
CA GLY A 30 -0.08 8.57 -4.58
C GLY A 30 -0.62 8.89 -3.20
N ILE A 31 -1.12 7.85 -2.53
CA ILE A 31 -1.70 7.93 -1.19
C ILE A 31 -1.07 6.83 -0.34
N TYR A 32 -0.81 7.13 0.92
CA TYR A 32 -0.39 6.09 1.86
C TYR A 32 -1.18 6.18 3.17
N GLU A 33 -1.26 5.05 3.86
CA GLU A 33 -1.85 4.94 5.19
C GLU A 33 -0.98 4.04 6.04
N VAL A 34 -0.99 4.27 7.35
CA VAL A 34 -0.32 3.39 8.30
C VAL A 34 -1.34 2.93 9.32
N ILE A 35 -1.53 1.62 9.43
CA ILE A 35 -2.52 1.03 10.33
C ILE A 35 -1.80 0.24 11.42
N PRO A 36 -1.94 0.63 12.70
CA PRO A 36 -1.40 -0.19 13.79
C PRO A 36 -2.16 -1.50 13.90
N SER A 37 -1.43 -2.58 14.15
CA SER A 37 -2.01 -3.91 14.36
C SER A 37 -1.37 -4.52 15.59
N TYR A 38 -2.19 -4.85 16.59
CA TYR A 38 -1.72 -5.40 17.85
C TYR A 38 -2.31 -6.79 18.03
N SER A 39 -1.47 -7.82 17.97
CA SER A 39 -1.86 -9.21 18.12
C SER A 39 -3.03 -9.58 17.21
N GLY A 40 -2.95 -9.14 15.95
CA GLY A 40 -3.94 -9.44 14.93
C GLY A 40 -5.12 -8.49 14.89
N LYS A 41 -5.17 -7.50 15.78
CA LYS A 41 -6.26 -6.52 15.80
C LYS A 41 -5.79 -5.19 15.24
N MET A 42 -6.36 -4.79 14.13
CA MET A 42 -6.05 -3.52 13.50
C MET A 42 -6.81 -2.38 14.18
N VAL A 43 -6.09 -1.29 14.47
CA VAL A 43 -6.68 -0.11 15.11
C VAL A 43 -7.09 0.89 14.05
N GLY A 44 -8.38 1.24 14.02
CA GLY A 44 -8.90 2.25 13.11
C GLY A 44 -8.90 1.82 11.65
N PHE A 45 -9.03 0.52 11.39
CA PHE A 45 -9.00 0.00 10.02
C PHE A 45 -10.02 0.71 9.12
N GLY A 46 -11.28 0.76 9.56
CA GLY A 46 -12.35 1.37 8.76
C GLY A 46 -12.04 2.80 8.33
N PRO A 47 -11.78 3.72 9.28
CA PRO A 47 -11.45 5.10 8.94
C PRO A 47 -10.20 5.23 8.06
N HIS A 48 -9.17 4.42 8.30
CA HIS A 48 -7.96 4.44 7.47
C HIS A 48 -8.27 4.04 6.03
N ILE A 49 -9.06 2.98 5.83
CA ILE A 49 -9.39 2.53 4.48
C ILE A 49 -10.37 3.48 3.81
N ASP A 50 -11.32 4.05 4.55
CA ASP A 50 -12.20 5.09 4.00
C ASP A 50 -11.38 6.24 3.44
N ARG A 51 -10.36 6.67 4.16
CA ARG A 51 -9.49 7.77 3.73
C ARG A 51 -8.65 7.39 2.50
N MET A 52 -8.17 6.15 2.46
CA MET A 52 -7.45 5.63 1.29
C MET A 52 -8.36 5.66 0.06
N ILE A 53 -9.55 5.10 0.17
CA ILE A 53 -10.50 5.02 -0.95
C ILE A 53 -10.89 6.41 -1.42
N GLU A 54 -11.20 7.31 -0.49
CA GLU A 54 -11.56 8.69 -0.82
C GLU A 54 -10.40 9.41 -1.51
N GLY A 55 -9.18 9.28 -0.98
CA GLY A 55 -8.02 9.92 -1.56
C GLY A 55 -7.72 9.44 -2.96
N LEU A 56 -7.83 8.13 -3.20
CA LEU A 56 -7.63 7.58 -4.55
C LEU A 56 -8.67 8.13 -5.53
N GLY A 57 -9.93 8.25 -5.09
CA GLY A 57 -10.97 8.83 -5.91
C GLY A 57 -10.69 10.28 -6.28
N LEU A 58 -10.22 11.07 -5.30
CA LEU A 58 -9.89 12.48 -5.52
C LEU A 58 -8.73 12.65 -6.50
N LEU A 59 -7.75 11.75 -6.46
CA LEU A 59 -6.62 11.78 -7.39
C LEU A 59 -6.93 11.14 -8.73
N GLY A 60 -8.07 10.46 -8.85
CA GLY A 60 -8.41 9.75 -10.07
C GLY A 60 -7.58 8.50 -10.31
N ILE A 61 -7.00 7.93 -9.27
CA ILE A 61 -6.28 6.67 -9.34
C ILE A 61 -7.31 5.55 -9.26
N LYS A 62 -7.38 4.74 -10.31
CA LYS A 62 -8.39 3.68 -10.42
C LYS A 62 -7.89 2.38 -9.82
N LEU A 63 -8.28 2.14 -8.59
CA LEU A 63 -8.04 0.88 -7.89
C LEU A 63 -9.36 0.49 -7.23
N ASN A 64 -10.02 -0.53 -7.76
CA ASN A 64 -11.36 -0.92 -7.32
C ASN A 64 -11.29 -1.94 -6.18
N TRP A 65 -10.57 -1.61 -5.13
CA TRP A 65 -10.47 -2.44 -3.95
C TRP A 65 -11.47 -1.97 -2.89
N ASP A 66 -12.27 -2.90 -2.37
CA ASP A 66 -13.19 -2.62 -1.29
C ASP A 66 -12.53 -2.86 0.08
N HIS A 67 -13.28 -2.65 1.15
CA HIS A 67 -12.76 -2.84 2.50
C HIS A 67 -12.32 -4.29 2.75
N GLN A 68 -13.02 -5.25 2.18
CA GLN A 68 -12.70 -6.66 2.39
C GLN A 68 -11.37 -7.04 1.73
N GLN A 69 -11.10 -6.52 0.54
CA GLN A 69 -9.83 -6.78 -0.14
C GLN A 69 -8.67 -6.18 0.65
N TRP A 70 -8.82 -4.97 1.14
CA TRP A 70 -7.81 -4.35 1.98
C TRP A 70 -7.62 -5.11 3.30
N ARG A 71 -8.72 -5.57 3.92
CA ARG A 71 -8.65 -6.35 5.15
C ARG A 71 -7.89 -7.65 4.95
N THR A 72 -8.20 -8.37 3.88
CA THR A 72 -7.53 -9.63 3.57
C THR A 72 -6.03 -9.42 3.38
N LEU A 73 -5.64 -8.36 2.66
CA LEU A 73 -4.22 -8.03 2.47
C LEU A 73 -3.56 -7.72 3.81
N CYS A 74 -4.17 -6.87 4.61
CA CYS A 74 -3.58 -6.46 5.89
C CYS A 74 -3.43 -7.64 6.84
N GLU A 75 -4.44 -8.49 6.94
CA GLU A 75 -4.39 -9.67 7.81
C GLU A 75 -3.33 -10.65 7.34
N THR A 76 -3.27 -10.89 6.03
CA THR A 76 -2.27 -11.79 5.45
C THR A 76 -0.86 -11.25 5.67
N LEU A 77 -0.67 -9.96 5.45
CA LEU A 77 0.63 -9.32 5.61
C LEU A 77 1.09 -9.39 7.07
N ALA A 78 0.19 -9.11 8.02
CA ALA A 78 0.51 -9.22 9.44
C ALA A 78 0.89 -10.64 9.81
N GLN A 79 0.13 -11.62 9.34
CA GLN A 79 0.40 -13.03 9.63
C GLN A 79 1.77 -13.46 9.08
N LYS A 80 2.09 -13.07 7.86
CA LYS A 80 3.37 -13.44 7.22
C LYS A 80 4.56 -12.76 7.90
N ASN A 81 4.33 -11.74 8.69
CA ASN A 81 5.36 -11.03 9.44
C ASN A 81 5.33 -11.37 10.94
N GLY A 82 4.74 -12.50 11.30
CA GLY A 82 4.81 -13.05 12.64
C GLY A 82 3.71 -12.59 13.59
N GLY A 83 2.76 -11.76 13.12
CA GLY A 83 1.75 -11.21 13.99
C GLY A 83 2.34 -10.23 15.00
N GLY A 84 1.83 -10.20 16.23
CA GLY A 84 2.35 -9.31 17.27
C GLY A 84 1.98 -7.86 17.02
N ASN A 85 2.86 -6.96 17.45
CA ASN A 85 2.61 -5.52 17.34
C ASN A 85 3.34 -4.95 16.13
N LEU A 86 2.57 -4.56 15.13
CA LEU A 86 3.08 -4.13 13.83
C LEU A 86 2.45 -2.81 13.40
N GLY A 87 3.19 -2.05 12.60
CA GLY A 87 2.61 -1.02 11.77
C GLY A 87 2.50 -1.57 10.36
N LEU A 88 1.32 -1.41 9.76
CA LEU A 88 1.07 -1.83 8.38
C LEU A 88 1.05 -0.59 7.50
N TYR A 89 2.03 -0.52 6.59
CA TYR A 89 2.16 0.60 5.66
C TYR A 89 1.55 0.21 4.32
N LEU A 90 0.58 0.99 3.88
CA LEU A 90 -0.14 0.76 2.62
C LEU A 90 0.12 1.94 1.71
N HIS A 91 0.58 1.68 0.49
CA HIS A 91 0.90 2.74 -0.46
C HIS A 91 0.33 2.38 -1.84
N VAL A 92 -0.40 3.31 -2.42
CA VAL A 92 -0.89 3.18 -3.79
C VAL A 92 -0.43 4.41 -4.56
N SER A 93 0.35 4.20 -5.62
CA SER A 93 0.72 5.28 -6.53
C SER A 93 -0.04 5.11 -7.84
N ARG A 94 -0.02 6.17 -8.67
CA ARG A 94 -0.65 6.11 -9.99
C ARG A 94 -0.01 5.07 -10.90
N GLY A 95 1.24 4.69 -10.62
CA GLY A 95 1.97 3.70 -11.39
C GLY A 95 3.07 4.30 -12.23
N ALA A 96 3.70 3.45 -13.06
CA ALA A 96 4.81 3.86 -13.90
C ALA A 96 4.34 4.11 -15.33
N ASP A 97 4.76 5.25 -15.88
CA ASP A 97 4.56 5.57 -17.28
C ASP A 97 5.93 5.50 -17.97
N SER A 98 5.96 5.15 -19.25
CA SER A 98 7.18 5.11 -20.04
C SER A 98 7.80 6.49 -20.24
N LYS A 99 7.03 7.55 -20.01
CA LYS A 99 7.45 8.93 -20.20
C LYS A 99 7.26 9.74 -18.93
N ARG A 100 8.20 10.66 -18.69
CA ARG A 100 8.11 11.57 -17.54
C ARG A 100 7.30 12.80 -17.93
N PHE A 101 5.97 12.72 -17.78
CA PHE A 101 5.08 13.86 -18.00
C PHE A 101 4.43 14.29 -16.69
N HIS A 102 4.18 15.59 -16.54
CA HIS A 102 3.41 16.12 -15.42
C HIS A 102 1.92 15.82 -15.57
N ALA A 103 1.42 15.67 -16.81
CA ALA A 103 0.02 15.30 -17.04
C ALA A 103 -0.24 13.87 -16.57
N PHE A 104 -1.46 13.63 -16.06
CA PHE A 104 -1.84 12.31 -15.60
C PHE A 104 -1.99 11.36 -16.78
N PRO A 105 -1.24 10.24 -16.80
CA PRO A 105 -1.35 9.28 -17.89
C PRO A 105 -2.66 8.50 -17.82
N GLU A 106 -3.14 8.06 -18.98
CA GLU A 106 -4.27 7.15 -19.06
C GLU A 106 -3.79 5.72 -19.25
N GLY A 107 -4.54 4.75 -18.73
CA GLY A 107 -4.26 3.33 -18.93
C GLY A 107 -3.08 2.79 -18.16
N VAL A 108 -2.53 3.55 -17.23
CA VAL A 108 -1.43 3.10 -16.38
C VAL A 108 -2.00 2.39 -15.17
N GLU A 109 -1.50 1.18 -14.88
CA GLU A 109 -1.92 0.42 -13.72
C GLU A 109 -1.32 1.00 -12.43
N PRO A 110 -2.12 1.16 -11.37
CA PRO A 110 -1.58 1.62 -10.09
C PRO A 110 -0.54 0.65 -9.55
N THR A 111 0.44 1.20 -8.85
CA THR A 111 1.40 0.40 -8.07
C THR A 111 0.87 0.29 -6.65
N VAL A 112 0.71 -0.93 -6.15
CA VAL A 112 0.29 -1.19 -4.78
C VAL A 112 1.44 -1.84 -4.04
N PHE A 113 1.99 -1.13 -3.06
CA PHE A 113 3.09 -1.61 -2.25
C PHE A 113 2.69 -1.52 -0.77
N CYS A 114 2.88 -2.62 -0.05
CA CYS A 114 2.56 -2.65 1.37
C CYS A 114 3.68 -3.37 2.12
N MET A 115 3.97 -2.92 3.33
CA MET A 115 4.96 -3.56 4.18
C MET A 115 4.52 -3.51 5.63
N ALA A 116 5.14 -4.33 6.45
CA ALA A 116 4.92 -4.33 7.89
C ALA A 116 6.24 -4.02 8.59
N PHE A 117 6.17 -3.30 9.68
CA PHE A 117 7.33 -3.02 10.51
C PHE A 117 6.94 -3.17 11.98
N PRO A 118 7.90 -3.50 12.87
CA PRO A 118 7.58 -3.63 14.28
C PRO A 118 7.11 -2.30 14.85
N ASP A 119 6.02 -2.33 15.61
CA ASP A 119 5.55 -1.16 16.34
C ASP A 119 6.15 -1.22 17.74
N ARG A 120 7.03 -0.29 18.04
CA ARG A 120 7.76 -0.26 19.31
C ARG A 120 7.04 0.53 20.39
N LYS A 121 5.88 1.06 20.09
CA LYS A 121 5.05 1.73 21.09
C LYS A 121 4.19 0.68 21.77
N SER A 122 4.69 0.07 22.72
CA SER A 122 3.89 -0.84 23.54
C SER A 122 3.70 -0.25 24.91
#